data_dcde9a979acb49a9f4bacb6e2d38a9b6
#
_entry.id   dcde9a979acb49a9f4bacb6e2d38a9b6
#
_cell.length_a   1.000
_cell.length_b   1.000
_cell.length_c   1.000
_cell.angle_alpha   90.00
_cell.angle_beta   90.00
_cell.angle_gamma   90.00
#
_symmetry.space_group_name_H-M   'P 1'
#
loop_
_entity.id
_entity.type
_entity.pdbx_description
1 polymer ?
#
loop_
_entity_poly.entity_id
_entity_poly.type
_entity_poly.pdbx_seq_one_letter_code
_entity_poly.pdbx_strand_id
1 'polypeptide(L)'
;MGCVSSKLVPEPPPNAHLVETVYRQDGLKNKANRAEHFKHTSNRPREDGGGGGGTKNNQQESSGQGPRTNKKVKKYRDKFDPRVTAKYDIKALIGRGSFSRVVRVEHRMTKQPYAIKMIDRIQGKEVFEAELNVLRRVRHCYIIQLVEVFETPDKVYMVMELATGGELFDRIIAKGSFTERDAVRVLRMVLEGVQYLHGLGIAHRDLKPENLLYYHPGHDSKIMITDFGLSHMSNGPDNYMRTTCGTPEYIAPEILARKQYTVQVDLWAIGVITYILLSGTMPFDDENRTRLYRIILKAKYSYAGEHWKDISSLAKDFIDKTLVVDPNERMTATKAYNHPWLATNAATSSQKNLHRTISQNLLQRQSTRANSTKSAKSTKSNKSNRSGHSLRSDRRRVQPEEIEELHKDPEVQAELASLCSIHSHHSQYNV
;
A
#
# COMPACT_ATOMS: atom_id res chain seq x y z
N MET A 1 -26.41 9.15 -5.65
CA MET A 1 -26.31 10.51 -6.20
C MET A 1 -24.88 10.67 -6.71
N GLY A 2 -24.75 10.84 -8.01
CA GLY A 2 -23.49 10.71 -8.74
C GLY A 2 -22.44 11.75 -8.40
N CYS A 3 -21.20 11.43 -8.71
CA CYS A 3 -20.09 12.37 -8.78
C CYS A 3 -20.49 13.59 -9.60
N VAL A 4 -20.68 14.71 -8.93
CA VAL A 4 -20.92 16.00 -9.58
C VAL A 4 -19.66 16.38 -10.34
N SER A 5 -19.84 16.63 -11.60
CA SER A 5 -18.90 17.14 -12.60
C SER A 5 -17.79 18.02 -12.03
N SER A 6 -16.57 17.71 -12.44
CA SER A 6 -15.34 18.45 -12.21
C SER A 6 -15.49 19.95 -12.45
N LYS A 7 -15.56 20.72 -11.37
CA LYS A 7 -15.19 22.13 -11.38
C LYS A 7 -13.99 22.32 -10.49
N LEU A 8 -12.90 22.79 -11.13
CA LEU A 8 -11.72 23.46 -10.57
C LEU A 8 -11.27 22.97 -9.18
N VAL A 9 -10.25 22.12 -9.19
CA VAL A 9 -9.45 21.83 -8.01
C VAL A 9 -8.85 23.15 -7.51
N PRO A 10 -9.07 23.56 -6.25
CA PRO A 10 -8.40 24.71 -5.69
C PRO A 10 -6.89 24.46 -5.67
N GLU A 11 -6.10 25.47 -6.08
CA GLU A 11 -4.65 25.44 -5.98
C GLU A 11 -4.24 25.21 -4.51
N PRO A 12 -3.24 24.36 -4.25
CA PRO A 12 -2.73 24.18 -2.89
C PRO A 12 -2.08 25.50 -2.42
N PRO A 13 -2.17 25.84 -1.12
CA PRO A 13 -1.57 27.04 -0.58
C PRO A 13 -0.04 26.99 -0.74
N PRO A 14 0.64 28.14 -0.95
CA PRO A 14 2.03 28.22 -1.41
C PRO A 14 3.10 27.77 -0.39
N ASN A 15 2.75 27.31 0.81
CA ASN A 15 3.70 26.96 1.88
C ASN A 15 3.41 25.65 2.62
N ALA A 16 2.95 24.62 1.93
CA ALA A 16 2.94 23.28 2.51
C ALA A 16 4.36 22.69 2.44
N HIS A 17 5.03 22.54 3.57
CA HIS A 17 6.20 21.66 3.68
C HIS A 17 5.77 20.27 3.26
N LEU A 18 6.13 19.90 2.01
CA LEU A 18 5.84 18.61 1.39
C LEU A 18 6.57 17.54 2.19
N VAL A 19 5.83 16.77 2.97
CA VAL A 19 6.32 15.49 3.49
C VAL A 19 6.48 14.59 2.28
N GLU A 20 7.72 14.32 1.90
CA GLU A 20 8.02 13.34 0.84
C GLU A 20 7.55 11.96 1.29
N THR A 21 6.40 11.57 0.81
CA THR A 21 5.92 10.21 0.96
C THR A 21 6.65 9.33 -0.03
N VAL A 22 7.56 8.55 0.49
CA VAL A 22 8.29 7.55 -0.30
C VAL A 22 7.34 6.37 -0.51
N TYR A 23 7.07 6.02 -1.76
CA TYR A 23 6.50 4.72 -2.11
C TYR A 23 7.52 3.64 -1.70
N ARG A 24 7.46 3.23 -0.44
CA ARG A 24 8.35 2.18 0.09
C ARG A 24 7.68 0.83 -0.08
N GLN A 25 8.09 0.10 -1.06
CA GLN A 25 7.98 -1.36 -1.05
C GLN A 25 9.11 -2.01 -0.21
N ASP A 26 10.07 -1.23 0.30
CA ASP A 26 11.15 -1.74 1.15
C ASP A 26 11.56 -0.74 2.23
N GLY A 27 11.35 -1.17 3.48
CA GLY A 27 12.31 -0.93 4.54
C GLY A 27 12.29 0.41 5.23
N LEU A 28 11.54 0.45 6.31
CA LEU A 28 11.87 1.25 7.49
C LEU A 28 13.30 0.94 7.95
N LYS A 29 14.23 1.80 7.58
CA LYS A 29 15.49 2.00 8.29
C LYS A 29 15.76 3.49 8.39
N ASN A 30 15.91 3.97 9.64
CA ASN A 30 16.35 5.26 10.09
C ASN A 30 15.29 6.33 10.35
N LYS A 31 14.53 6.17 11.45
CA LYS A 31 14.00 7.28 12.24
C LYS A 31 13.94 6.95 13.75
N ALA A 32 14.89 6.18 14.27
CA ALA A 32 14.99 5.94 15.72
C ALA A 32 16.07 6.75 16.43
N ASN A 33 16.73 7.72 15.79
CA ASN A 33 17.79 8.50 16.42
C ASN A 33 17.60 10.00 16.18
N ARG A 34 16.47 10.58 16.64
CA ARG A 34 16.37 12.03 16.79
C ARG A 34 15.25 12.46 17.75
N ALA A 35 15.25 11.89 18.94
CA ALA A 35 14.38 12.33 20.02
C ALA A 35 15.11 12.28 21.39
N GLU A 36 16.33 12.78 21.45
CA GLU A 36 16.98 13.17 22.70
C GLU A 36 17.95 14.30 22.38
N HIS A 37 17.54 15.53 22.64
CA HIS A 37 18.33 16.66 23.10
C HIS A 37 17.54 17.97 22.92
N PHE A 38 16.58 18.18 23.80
CA PHE A 38 16.19 19.53 24.20
C PHE A 38 16.09 19.52 25.71
N LYS A 39 17.21 19.81 26.38
CA LYS A 39 17.21 20.33 27.75
C LYS A 39 17.82 21.72 27.76
N HIS A 40 17.05 22.60 28.35
CA HIS A 40 17.37 23.98 28.72
C HIS A 40 18.80 24.23 29.16
N THR A 41 19.43 25.28 28.67
CA THR A 41 20.24 26.19 29.51
C THR A 41 20.09 27.60 29.01
N SER A 42 19.40 28.41 29.83
CA SER A 42 19.52 29.85 29.89
C SER A 42 20.87 30.20 30.57
N ASN A 43 21.69 31.11 30.04
CA ASN A 43 22.19 32.24 30.80
C ASN A 43 23.07 33.19 29.96
N ARG A 44 23.04 34.42 30.44
CA ARG A 44 23.48 35.70 29.91
C ARG A 44 25.01 35.91 29.84
N PRO A 45 25.44 37.07 29.29
CA PRO A 45 26.77 37.31 28.74
C PRO A 45 27.78 37.89 29.74
N ARG A 46 29.07 37.83 29.45
CA ARG A 46 30.10 38.71 30.00
C ARG A 46 31.11 39.08 28.92
N GLU A 47 31.40 40.35 28.94
CA GLU A 47 32.35 41.14 28.17
C GLU A 47 33.81 40.85 28.54
N ASP A 48 34.66 41.42 27.69
CA ASP A 48 36.05 41.88 27.87
C ASP A 48 37.18 40.93 27.40
N GLY A 49 37.90 41.46 26.41
CA GLY A 49 39.18 42.05 26.54
C GLY A 49 40.24 41.54 25.58
N GLY A 50 40.66 42.39 24.64
CA GLY A 50 42.06 42.69 24.40
C GLY A 50 42.92 41.87 23.44
N GLY A 51 43.34 42.50 22.36
CA GLY A 51 44.77 42.54 22.02
C GLY A 51 45.30 41.79 20.77
N GLY A 52 45.59 42.56 19.74
CA GLY A 52 46.92 42.45 19.08
C GLY A 52 47.14 41.67 17.79
N GLY A 53 47.17 42.37 16.68
CA GLY A 53 48.34 42.38 15.79
C GLY A 53 48.50 41.28 14.72
N GLY A 54 48.49 41.66 13.45
CA GLY A 54 49.21 40.85 12.46
C GLY A 54 48.59 40.81 11.05
N THR A 55 48.82 41.83 10.28
CA THR A 55 48.67 41.94 8.80
C THR A 55 49.38 40.80 8.09
N LYS A 56 48.70 40.07 7.21
CA LYS A 56 49.25 39.56 5.93
C LYS A 56 48.16 39.42 4.90
N ASN A 57 48.33 40.21 3.82
CA ASN A 57 47.61 40.08 2.56
C ASN A 57 47.86 38.70 1.92
N ASN A 58 46.78 38.07 1.48
CA ASN A 58 46.85 37.18 0.31
C ASN A 58 45.51 37.26 -0.42
N GLN A 59 45.59 37.82 -1.59
CA GLN A 59 44.56 37.74 -2.63
C GLN A 59 44.36 36.26 -3.02
N GLN A 60 43.15 35.77 -2.91
CA GLN A 60 42.71 34.56 -3.55
C GLN A 60 41.37 34.77 -4.25
N GLU A 61 41.38 34.46 -5.51
CA GLU A 61 40.31 34.56 -6.48
C GLU A 61 39.04 33.86 -6.00
N SER A 62 37.93 34.57 -6.13
CA SER A 62 36.59 34.03 -5.89
C SER A 62 36.16 33.16 -7.08
N SER A 63 36.39 31.85 -7.02
CA SER A 63 35.72 30.89 -7.89
C SER A 63 34.36 30.56 -7.31
N GLY A 64 33.30 31.01 -7.98
CA GLY A 64 31.92 30.77 -7.62
C GLY A 64 31.57 29.27 -7.52
N GLN A 65 31.29 28.79 -6.35
CA GLN A 65 30.67 27.48 -6.14
C GLN A 65 29.15 27.62 -6.26
N GLY A 66 28.62 27.31 -7.44
CA GLY A 66 27.18 27.08 -7.65
C GLY A 66 26.69 25.84 -6.87
N PRO A 67 25.40 25.73 -6.57
CA PRO A 67 24.86 24.79 -5.60
C PRO A 67 25.10 23.33 -5.97
N ARG A 68 25.66 22.57 -5.03
CA ARG A 68 26.08 21.13 -5.15
C ARG A 68 24.93 20.12 -5.40
N THR A 69 23.70 20.56 -5.59
CA THR A 69 22.51 19.72 -5.79
C THR A 69 22.36 19.16 -7.22
N ASN A 70 23.11 19.68 -8.21
CA ASN A 70 22.85 19.40 -9.62
C ASN A 70 23.45 18.11 -10.20
N LYS A 71 24.51 17.54 -9.60
CA LYS A 71 25.20 16.37 -10.19
C LYS A 71 24.42 15.05 -10.11
N LYS A 72 23.72 14.79 -8.98
CA LYS A 72 22.90 13.55 -8.82
C LYS A 72 21.66 13.58 -9.70
N VAL A 73 21.00 14.73 -9.81
CA VAL A 73 19.80 14.90 -10.65
C VAL A 73 20.15 14.80 -12.13
N LYS A 74 21.27 15.40 -12.57
CA LYS A 74 21.75 15.32 -13.96
C LYS A 74 22.05 13.87 -14.37
N LYS A 75 22.71 13.08 -13.53
CA LYS A 75 23.02 11.65 -13.78
C LYS A 75 21.77 10.74 -13.85
N TYR A 76 20.66 11.16 -13.25
CA TYR A 76 19.38 10.45 -13.36
C TYR A 76 18.63 10.82 -14.64
N ARG A 77 18.72 12.07 -15.09
CA ARG A 77 18.05 12.61 -16.27
C ARG A 77 18.48 11.89 -17.56
N ASP A 78 19.77 11.55 -17.65
CA ASP A 78 20.37 10.88 -18.82
C ASP A 78 19.90 9.42 -19.00
N LYS A 79 19.11 8.89 -18.06
CA LYS A 79 18.54 7.53 -18.10
C LYS A 79 17.09 7.47 -18.57
N PHE A 80 16.48 8.61 -18.87
CA PHE A 80 15.10 8.71 -19.33
C PHE A 80 15.04 8.90 -20.83
N ASP A 81 13.95 8.45 -21.44
CA ASP A 81 13.63 8.74 -22.82
C ASP A 81 13.58 10.26 -23.06
N PRO A 82 14.16 10.78 -24.15
CA PRO A 82 14.15 12.21 -24.47
C PRO A 82 12.73 12.82 -24.52
N ARG A 83 11.72 12.06 -24.98
CA ARG A 83 10.32 12.52 -25.03
C ARG A 83 9.77 12.80 -23.63
N VAL A 84 10.13 11.95 -22.64
CA VAL A 84 9.77 12.16 -21.25
C VAL A 84 10.43 13.42 -20.69
N THR A 85 11.74 13.57 -20.89
CA THR A 85 12.50 14.72 -20.36
C THR A 85 12.21 16.04 -21.08
N ALA A 86 11.71 15.99 -22.32
CA ALA A 86 11.21 17.17 -23.02
C ALA A 86 9.93 17.73 -22.33
N LYS A 87 9.07 16.86 -21.80
CA LYS A 87 7.78 17.22 -21.25
C LYS A 87 7.76 17.35 -19.72
N TYR A 88 8.61 16.59 -19.01
CA TYR A 88 8.64 16.49 -17.57
C TYR A 88 10.02 16.79 -16.98
N ASP A 89 10.05 17.53 -15.88
CA ASP A 89 11.21 17.72 -15.02
C ASP A 89 11.24 16.64 -13.94
N ILE A 90 12.31 15.83 -13.90
CA ILE A 90 12.49 14.78 -12.92
C ILE A 90 12.92 15.40 -11.59
N LYS A 91 12.14 15.22 -10.52
CA LYS A 91 12.39 15.82 -9.21
C LYS A 91 13.03 14.83 -8.22
N ALA A 92 12.38 13.69 -7.97
CA ALA A 92 12.83 12.73 -6.95
C ALA A 92 12.43 11.30 -7.30
N LEU A 93 13.22 10.34 -6.84
CA LEU A 93 12.84 8.93 -6.80
C LEU A 93 11.97 8.72 -5.56
N ILE A 94 10.73 8.29 -5.73
CA ILE A 94 9.76 8.11 -4.66
C ILE A 94 9.39 6.64 -4.39
N GLY A 95 9.72 5.71 -5.32
CA GLY A 95 9.47 4.29 -5.13
C GLY A 95 10.42 3.40 -5.92
N ARG A 96 10.60 2.16 -5.43
CA ARG A 96 11.36 1.09 -6.11
C ARG A 96 10.61 -0.22 -5.92
N GLY A 97 10.24 -0.86 -7.01
CA GLY A 97 9.77 -2.24 -7.06
C GLY A 97 10.83 -3.17 -7.66
N SER A 98 10.51 -4.45 -7.79
CA SER A 98 11.43 -5.48 -8.35
C SER A 98 11.88 -5.12 -9.75
N PHE A 99 10.95 -4.76 -10.62
CA PHE A 99 11.18 -4.42 -12.02
C PHE A 99 10.79 -2.98 -12.35
N SER A 100 10.44 -2.18 -11.34
CA SER A 100 9.92 -0.83 -11.54
C SER A 100 10.58 0.21 -10.65
N ARG A 101 10.47 1.47 -11.07
CA ARG A 101 10.86 2.65 -10.28
C ARG A 101 9.81 3.72 -10.46
N VAL A 102 9.46 4.41 -9.39
CA VAL A 102 8.52 5.52 -9.42
C VAL A 102 9.28 6.81 -9.10
N VAL A 103 9.14 7.80 -9.96
CA VAL A 103 9.73 9.13 -9.77
C VAL A 103 8.65 10.20 -9.72
N ARG A 104 8.82 11.17 -8.84
CA ARG A 104 8.06 12.41 -8.87
C ARG A 104 8.61 13.30 -9.98
N VAL A 105 7.72 13.82 -10.79
CA VAL A 105 8.04 14.74 -11.89
C VAL A 105 7.10 15.95 -11.84
N GLU A 106 7.46 16.99 -12.58
CA GLU A 106 6.66 18.18 -12.78
C GLU A 106 6.54 18.45 -14.28
N HIS A 107 5.33 18.64 -14.78
CA HIS A 107 5.12 18.98 -16.18
C HIS A 107 5.67 20.38 -16.47
N ARG A 108 6.54 20.52 -17.47
CA ARG A 108 7.32 21.73 -17.69
C ARG A 108 6.48 22.98 -17.94
N MET A 109 5.39 22.82 -18.69
CA MET A 109 4.52 23.95 -19.05
C MET A 109 3.54 24.29 -17.93
N THR A 110 2.79 23.30 -17.43
CA THR A 110 1.70 23.54 -16.46
C THR A 110 2.16 23.57 -15.02
N LYS A 111 3.42 23.15 -14.72
CA LYS A 111 3.97 22.98 -13.38
C LYS A 111 3.22 21.97 -12.52
N GLN A 112 2.28 21.24 -13.10
CA GLN A 112 1.52 20.19 -12.42
C GLN A 112 2.44 19.02 -12.05
N PRO A 113 2.40 18.55 -10.78
CA PRO A 113 3.16 17.39 -10.35
C PRO A 113 2.49 16.07 -10.78
N TYR A 114 3.31 15.08 -11.15
CA TYR A 114 2.90 13.73 -11.53
C TYR A 114 3.87 12.69 -10.96
N ALA A 115 3.44 11.43 -10.98
CA ALA A 115 4.30 10.27 -10.78
C ALA A 115 4.57 9.58 -12.12
N ILE A 116 5.82 9.19 -12.37
CA ILE A 116 6.15 8.31 -13.50
C ILE A 116 6.64 6.98 -12.96
N LYS A 117 5.88 5.90 -13.22
CA LYS A 117 6.29 4.52 -12.98
C LYS A 117 7.02 4.02 -14.22
N MET A 118 8.31 3.73 -14.06
CA MET A 118 9.15 3.12 -15.11
C MET A 118 9.22 1.63 -14.86
N ILE A 119 8.92 0.84 -15.88
CA ILE A 119 8.97 -0.62 -15.80
C ILE A 119 9.90 -1.13 -16.89
N ASP A 120 10.76 -2.08 -16.55
CA ASP A 120 11.59 -2.82 -17.49
C ASP A 120 10.70 -3.72 -18.33
N ARG A 121 10.75 -3.55 -19.67
CA ARG A 121 9.84 -4.24 -20.58
C ARG A 121 10.13 -5.73 -20.71
N ILE A 122 11.38 -6.12 -20.55
CA ILE A 122 11.78 -7.53 -20.69
C ILE A 122 11.44 -8.31 -19.44
N GLN A 123 11.82 -7.78 -18.25
CA GLN A 123 11.65 -8.48 -16.98
C GLN A 123 10.26 -8.32 -16.36
N GLY A 124 9.53 -7.27 -16.72
CA GLY A 124 8.25 -6.91 -16.12
C GLY A 124 7.07 -6.97 -17.11
N LYS A 125 7.17 -7.68 -18.24
CA LYS A 125 6.19 -7.64 -19.33
C LYS A 125 4.75 -7.92 -18.86
N GLU A 126 4.53 -9.03 -18.21
CA GLU A 126 3.19 -9.46 -17.78
C GLU A 126 2.58 -8.48 -16.77
N VAL A 127 3.41 -7.99 -15.84
CA VAL A 127 2.98 -7.06 -14.78
C VAL A 127 2.56 -5.71 -15.37
N PHE A 128 3.35 -5.17 -16.30
CA PHE A 128 3.01 -3.85 -16.86
C PHE A 128 1.84 -3.93 -17.85
N GLU A 129 1.71 -5.01 -18.61
CA GLU A 129 0.58 -5.21 -19.53
C GLU A 129 -0.74 -5.29 -18.77
N ALA A 130 -0.79 -6.04 -17.67
CA ALA A 130 -1.94 -6.11 -16.79
C ALA A 130 -2.31 -4.74 -16.23
N GLU A 131 -1.33 -4.04 -15.62
CA GLU A 131 -1.53 -2.72 -15.05
C GLU A 131 -1.98 -1.68 -16.08
N LEU A 132 -1.33 -1.66 -17.24
CA LEU A 132 -1.64 -0.72 -18.32
C LEU A 132 -3.03 -0.95 -18.92
N ASN A 133 -3.42 -2.23 -19.14
CA ASN A 133 -4.72 -2.59 -19.66
C ASN A 133 -5.85 -2.13 -18.75
N VAL A 134 -5.69 -2.26 -17.45
CA VAL A 134 -6.65 -1.79 -16.47
C VAL A 134 -6.66 -0.26 -16.41
N LEU A 135 -5.50 0.39 -16.20
CA LEU A 135 -5.41 1.83 -16.02
C LEU A 135 -5.86 2.64 -17.25
N ARG A 136 -5.79 2.07 -18.46
CA ARG A 136 -6.34 2.70 -19.68
C ARG A 136 -7.86 2.76 -19.70
N ARG A 137 -8.55 1.85 -18.99
CA ARG A 137 -10.01 1.68 -19.03
C ARG A 137 -10.73 2.29 -17.82
N VAL A 138 -10.05 2.40 -16.68
CA VAL A 138 -10.65 2.88 -15.44
C VAL A 138 -10.62 4.41 -15.35
N ARG A 139 -11.73 5.00 -14.89
CA ARG A 139 -11.85 6.43 -14.58
C ARG A 139 -12.74 6.58 -13.35
N HIS A 140 -12.12 6.77 -12.18
CA HIS A 140 -12.85 6.88 -10.92
C HIS A 140 -12.12 7.77 -9.93
N CYS A 141 -12.85 8.54 -9.11
CA CYS A 141 -12.28 9.52 -8.17
C CYS A 141 -11.41 8.89 -7.06
N TYR A 142 -11.58 7.61 -6.75
CA TYR A 142 -10.79 6.86 -5.75
C TYR A 142 -9.81 5.87 -6.37
N ILE A 143 -9.54 5.97 -7.66
CA ILE A 143 -8.55 5.15 -8.37
C ILE A 143 -7.53 6.06 -9.02
N ILE A 144 -6.24 5.72 -8.88
CA ILE A 144 -5.15 6.47 -9.50
C ILE A 144 -5.34 6.56 -11.01
N GLN A 145 -5.22 7.75 -11.60
CA GLN A 145 -5.46 7.95 -13.01
C GLN A 145 -4.18 7.90 -13.81
N LEU A 146 -4.22 7.17 -14.92
CA LEU A 146 -3.21 7.20 -15.97
C LEU A 146 -3.41 8.45 -16.84
N VAL A 147 -2.35 9.24 -17.01
CA VAL A 147 -2.35 10.46 -17.81
C VAL A 147 -1.86 10.20 -19.22
N GLU A 148 -0.68 9.59 -19.34
CA GLU A 148 -0.10 9.20 -20.62
C GLU A 148 0.96 8.11 -20.46
N VAL A 149 1.37 7.52 -21.57
CA VAL A 149 2.34 6.43 -21.61
C VAL A 149 3.40 6.72 -22.68
N PHE A 150 4.66 6.52 -22.34
CA PHE A 150 5.76 6.49 -23.29
C PHE A 150 6.34 5.08 -23.33
N GLU A 151 6.44 4.51 -24.52
CA GLU A 151 7.00 3.18 -24.72
C GLU A 151 8.30 3.26 -25.51
N THR A 152 9.30 2.52 -25.06
CA THR A 152 10.56 2.27 -25.74
C THR A 152 10.75 0.76 -25.89
N PRO A 153 11.73 0.28 -26.67
CA PRO A 153 12.04 -1.14 -26.74
C PRO A 153 12.30 -1.77 -25.36
N ASP A 154 12.97 -1.04 -24.46
CA ASP A 154 13.45 -1.55 -23.18
C ASP A 154 12.56 -1.19 -22.00
N LYS A 155 11.75 -0.11 -22.08
CA LYS A 155 11.02 0.44 -20.93
C LYS A 155 9.67 0.98 -21.30
N VAL A 156 8.77 0.91 -20.31
CA VAL A 156 7.48 1.62 -20.33
C VAL A 156 7.48 2.67 -19.22
N TYR A 157 7.04 3.87 -19.56
CA TYR A 157 6.88 5.00 -18.64
C TYR A 157 5.39 5.34 -18.53
N MET A 158 4.78 5.02 -17.41
CA MET A 158 3.39 5.37 -17.13
C MET A 158 3.36 6.66 -16.30
N VAL A 159 2.84 7.73 -16.88
CA VAL A 159 2.60 9.00 -16.19
C VAL A 159 1.23 8.93 -15.52
N MET A 160 1.20 9.12 -14.22
CA MET A 160 0.00 8.99 -13.40
C MET A 160 -0.17 10.20 -12.49
N GLU A 161 -1.38 10.40 -11.96
CA GLU A 161 -1.60 11.30 -10.83
C GLU A 161 -0.60 11.02 -9.70
N LEU A 162 -0.23 12.07 -8.97
CA LEU A 162 0.65 11.96 -7.81
C LEU A 162 -0.17 12.05 -6.53
N ALA A 163 -0.21 10.97 -5.76
CA ALA A 163 -0.71 10.97 -4.39
C ALA A 163 0.42 11.36 -3.43
N THR A 164 0.19 12.38 -2.58
CA THR A 164 1.20 12.95 -1.67
C THR A 164 0.84 12.86 -0.20
N GLY A 165 -0.36 12.34 0.12
CA GLY A 165 -0.89 12.30 1.48
C GLY A 165 -0.40 11.14 2.35
N GLY A 166 0.40 10.22 1.79
CA GLY A 166 0.97 9.08 2.53
C GLY A 166 0.13 7.81 2.45
N GLU A 167 0.72 6.72 2.88
CA GLU A 167 0.03 5.44 3.03
C GLU A 167 -1.00 5.50 4.16
N LEU A 168 -2.05 4.69 4.04
CA LEU A 168 -3.18 4.70 4.98
C LEU A 168 -2.73 4.60 6.44
N PHE A 169 -1.90 3.62 6.79
CA PHE A 169 -1.49 3.42 8.17
C PHE A 169 -0.46 4.41 8.67
N ASP A 170 0.48 4.84 7.83
CA ASP A 170 1.45 5.87 8.20
C ASP A 170 0.73 7.16 8.60
N ARG A 171 -0.33 7.50 7.87
CA ARG A 171 -1.13 8.68 8.18
C ARG A 171 -1.96 8.53 9.45
N ILE A 172 -2.54 7.33 9.72
CA ILE A 172 -3.23 7.06 10.97
C ILE A 172 -2.28 7.26 12.14
N ILE A 173 -1.06 6.69 12.06
CA ILE A 173 -0.04 6.83 13.10
C ILE A 173 0.35 8.30 13.32
N ALA A 174 0.48 9.07 12.24
CA ALA A 174 0.89 10.48 12.30
C ALA A 174 -0.19 11.43 12.82
N LYS A 175 -1.49 11.08 12.66
CA LYS A 175 -2.62 11.98 12.95
C LYS A 175 -2.89 12.19 14.44
N GLY A 176 -2.54 11.24 15.31
CA GLY A 176 -2.80 11.28 16.76
C GLY A 176 -4.23 10.98 17.19
N SER A 177 -5.17 10.82 16.25
CA SER A 177 -6.54 10.41 16.52
C SER A 177 -7.13 9.61 15.37
N PHE A 178 -7.86 8.56 15.68
CA PHE A 178 -8.57 7.74 14.72
C PHE A 178 -9.75 7.05 15.41
N THR A 179 -10.92 7.16 14.85
CA THR A 179 -12.16 6.61 15.40
C THR A 179 -12.74 5.58 14.45
N GLU A 180 -13.75 4.82 14.93
CA GLU A 180 -14.53 3.92 14.08
C GLU A 180 -15.22 4.67 12.92
N ARG A 181 -15.62 5.94 13.17
CA ARG A 181 -16.15 6.84 12.13
C ARG A 181 -15.11 7.17 11.04
N ASP A 182 -13.86 7.35 11.43
CA ASP A 182 -12.76 7.57 10.47
C ASP A 182 -12.54 6.30 9.62
N ALA A 183 -12.62 5.11 10.22
CA ALA A 183 -12.55 3.84 9.50
C ALA A 183 -13.68 3.71 8.47
N VAL A 184 -14.92 4.04 8.85
CA VAL A 184 -16.08 4.07 7.93
C VAL A 184 -15.82 5.00 6.75
N ARG A 185 -15.31 6.22 6.98
CA ARG A 185 -14.99 7.17 5.88
C ARG A 185 -13.99 6.60 4.90
N VAL A 186 -12.92 5.98 5.41
CA VAL A 186 -11.89 5.32 4.58
C VAL A 186 -12.51 4.19 3.77
N LEU A 187 -13.24 3.28 4.42
CA LEU A 187 -13.81 2.10 3.77
C LEU A 187 -14.87 2.45 2.73
N ARG A 188 -15.66 3.50 2.94
CA ARG A 188 -16.61 3.97 1.92
C ARG A 188 -15.91 4.38 0.63
N MET A 189 -14.81 5.14 0.72
CA MET A 189 -14.02 5.53 -0.46
C MET A 189 -13.41 4.32 -1.16
N VAL A 190 -12.84 3.37 -0.39
CA VAL A 190 -12.24 2.15 -0.94
C VAL A 190 -13.31 1.29 -1.61
N LEU A 191 -14.45 1.05 -0.94
CA LEU A 191 -15.52 0.21 -1.48
C LEU A 191 -16.19 0.81 -2.71
N GLU A 192 -16.32 2.13 -2.78
CA GLU A 192 -16.84 2.80 -3.99
C GLU A 192 -15.93 2.56 -5.18
N GLY A 193 -14.60 2.68 -4.99
CA GLY A 193 -13.62 2.32 -6.01
C GLY A 193 -13.63 0.84 -6.39
N VAL A 194 -13.73 -0.06 -5.41
CA VAL A 194 -13.79 -1.51 -5.63
C VAL A 194 -15.10 -1.91 -6.32
N GLN A 195 -16.24 -1.34 -5.92
CA GLN A 195 -17.51 -1.56 -6.57
C GLN A 195 -17.46 -1.18 -8.06
N TYR A 196 -16.84 -0.05 -8.39
CA TYR A 196 -16.62 0.36 -9.77
C TYR A 196 -15.76 -0.64 -10.55
N LEU A 197 -14.63 -1.11 -9.97
CA LEU A 197 -13.78 -2.13 -10.59
C LEU A 197 -14.53 -3.44 -10.84
N HIS A 198 -15.26 -3.92 -9.84
CA HIS A 198 -16.03 -5.16 -9.92
C HIS A 198 -17.17 -5.05 -10.96
N GLY A 199 -17.77 -3.87 -11.10
CA GLY A 199 -18.74 -3.59 -12.16
C GLY A 199 -18.17 -3.69 -13.58
N LEU A 200 -16.85 -3.54 -13.73
CA LEU A 200 -16.11 -3.73 -14.97
C LEU A 200 -15.51 -5.14 -15.12
N GLY A 201 -15.78 -6.06 -14.18
CA GLY A 201 -15.19 -7.39 -14.15
C GLY A 201 -13.70 -7.39 -13.79
N ILE A 202 -13.22 -6.34 -13.11
CA ILE A 202 -11.81 -6.18 -12.73
C ILE A 202 -11.63 -6.54 -11.26
N ALA A 203 -10.76 -7.53 -10.97
CA ALA A 203 -10.25 -7.82 -9.65
C ALA A 203 -8.89 -7.15 -9.45
N HIS A 204 -8.68 -6.49 -8.31
CA HIS A 204 -7.41 -5.86 -7.95
C HIS A 204 -6.35 -6.88 -7.51
N ARG A 205 -6.73 -7.86 -6.69
CA ARG A 205 -5.95 -9.02 -6.20
C ARG A 205 -4.75 -8.71 -5.29
N ASP A 206 -4.44 -7.46 -5.02
CA ASP A 206 -3.38 -7.05 -4.07
C ASP A 206 -3.82 -5.83 -3.24
N LEU A 207 -5.09 -5.82 -2.80
CA LEU A 207 -5.56 -4.80 -1.87
C LEU A 207 -4.86 -4.98 -0.53
N LYS A 208 -4.17 -3.93 -0.11
CA LYS A 208 -3.47 -3.82 1.18
C LYS A 208 -3.23 -2.36 1.51
N PRO A 209 -2.91 -2.01 2.75
CA PRO A 209 -2.76 -0.62 3.18
C PRO A 209 -1.71 0.18 2.40
N GLU A 210 -0.65 -0.49 1.94
CA GLU A 210 0.42 0.13 1.13
C GLU A 210 -0.08 0.59 -0.25
N ASN A 211 -1.14 -0.02 -0.76
CA ASN A 211 -1.77 0.31 -2.04
C ASN A 211 -2.96 1.28 -1.89
N LEU A 212 -3.22 1.76 -0.65
CA LEU A 212 -4.24 2.74 -0.33
C LEU A 212 -3.55 4.04 0.11
N LEU A 213 -3.48 5.01 -0.80
CA LEU A 213 -2.77 6.26 -0.57
C LEU A 213 -3.73 7.42 -0.38
N TYR A 214 -3.43 8.33 0.53
CA TYR A 214 -4.12 9.61 0.56
C TYR A 214 -3.63 10.53 -0.57
N TYR A 215 -4.55 11.20 -1.24
CA TYR A 215 -4.26 12.05 -2.39
C TYR A 215 -3.41 13.27 -2.00
N HIS A 216 -3.74 13.93 -0.88
CA HIS A 216 -2.97 15.06 -0.35
C HIS A 216 -2.88 14.98 1.19
N PRO A 217 -1.98 15.76 1.84
CA PRO A 217 -1.80 15.71 3.29
C PRO A 217 -2.93 16.36 4.12
N GLY A 218 -3.89 17.06 3.50
CA GLY A 218 -5.02 17.70 4.18
C GLY A 218 -6.00 16.71 4.83
N HIS A 219 -6.75 17.16 5.84
CA HIS A 219 -7.64 16.30 6.64
C HIS A 219 -8.80 15.68 5.83
N ASP A 220 -9.25 16.35 4.80
CA ASP A 220 -10.33 15.98 3.88
C ASP A 220 -9.85 15.18 2.67
N SER A 221 -8.62 14.70 2.69
CA SER A 221 -8.04 13.95 1.58
C SER A 221 -8.79 12.65 1.29
N LYS A 222 -9.03 12.44 0.01
CA LYS A 222 -9.57 11.17 -0.51
C LYS A 222 -8.50 10.07 -0.50
N ILE A 223 -8.97 8.81 -0.42
CA ILE A 223 -8.15 7.62 -0.64
C ILE A 223 -8.06 7.33 -2.14
N MET A 224 -6.89 6.87 -2.57
CA MET A 224 -6.61 6.42 -3.94
C MET A 224 -6.17 4.96 -3.91
N ILE A 225 -6.86 4.11 -4.67
CA ILE A 225 -6.43 2.73 -4.92
C ILE A 225 -5.35 2.78 -5.99
N THR A 226 -4.21 2.14 -5.71
CA THR A 226 -3.00 2.15 -6.56
C THR A 226 -2.44 0.75 -6.77
N ASP A 227 -1.48 0.60 -7.68
CA ASP A 227 -0.74 -0.63 -8.00
C ASP A 227 -1.60 -1.78 -8.54
N PHE A 228 -1.96 -1.66 -9.81
CA PHE A 228 -2.73 -2.64 -10.57
C PHE A 228 -1.86 -3.73 -11.22
N GLY A 229 -0.61 -3.89 -10.78
CA GLY A 229 0.34 -4.86 -11.36
C GLY A 229 -0.04 -6.33 -11.21
N LEU A 230 -0.96 -6.65 -10.30
CA LEU A 230 -1.55 -7.98 -10.14
C LEU A 230 -3.01 -8.04 -10.55
N SER A 231 -3.60 -6.94 -11.03
CA SER A 231 -5.01 -6.92 -11.39
C SER A 231 -5.31 -7.85 -12.59
N HIS A 232 -6.55 -8.29 -12.64
CA HIS A 232 -7.05 -9.11 -13.75
C HIS A 232 -8.40 -8.59 -14.21
N MET A 233 -8.56 -8.53 -15.53
CA MET A 233 -9.82 -8.20 -16.16
C MET A 233 -10.37 -9.46 -16.79
N SER A 234 -11.57 -9.85 -16.39
CA SER A 234 -12.28 -10.95 -17.01
C SER A 234 -12.90 -10.51 -18.34
N ASN A 235 -12.55 -11.18 -19.43
CA ASN A 235 -12.99 -10.81 -20.77
C ASN A 235 -13.96 -11.84 -21.39
N GLY A 236 -14.65 -12.67 -20.60
CA GLY A 236 -15.50 -13.74 -21.12
C GLY A 236 -16.63 -14.16 -20.19
N PRO A 237 -17.48 -15.08 -20.63
CA PRO A 237 -18.56 -15.63 -19.80
C PRO A 237 -18.03 -16.36 -18.56
N ASP A 238 -16.81 -16.88 -18.61
CA ASP A 238 -16.13 -17.52 -17.49
C ASP A 238 -15.29 -16.49 -16.73
N ASN A 239 -15.91 -15.79 -15.79
CA ASN A 239 -15.27 -14.76 -14.94
C ASN A 239 -14.28 -15.32 -13.90
N TYR A 240 -13.69 -16.49 -14.14
CA TYR A 240 -12.83 -17.18 -13.19
C TYR A 240 -11.35 -16.97 -13.44
N MET A 241 -10.61 -16.79 -12.35
CA MET A 241 -9.15 -16.67 -12.31
C MET A 241 -8.53 -17.90 -11.66
N ARG A 242 -7.27 -18.20 -12.01
CA ARG A 242 -6.53 -19.38 -11.47
C ARG A 242 -5.13 -19.03 -10.98
N THR A 243 -4.63 -17.83 -11.27
CA THR A 243 -3.26 -17.42 -10.94
C THR A 243 -3.10 -17.21 -9.44
N THR A 244 -2.19 -17.93 -8.80
CA THR A 244 -1.84 -17.71 -7.39
C THR A 244 -1.00 -16.45 -7.26
N CYS A 245 -1.58 -15.40 -6.70
CA CYS A 245 -0.89 -14.13 -6.49
C CYS A 245 -1.50 -13.36 -5.30
N GLY A 246 -0.77 -12.38 -4.80
CA GLY A 246 -1.18 -11.53 -3.69
C GLY A 246 -0.14 -11.47 -2.57
N THR A 247 -0.47 -10.74 -1.52
CA THR A 247 0.34 -10.61 -0.30
C THR A 247 -0.17 -11.62 0.73
N PRO A 248 0.69 -12.47 1.34
CA PRO A 248 0.27 -13.62 2.16
C PRO A 248 -0.81 -13.35 3.19
N GLU A 249 -0.69 -12.25 3.92
CA GLU A 249 -1.59 -11.92 5.03
C GLU A 249 -2.97 -11.43 4.58
N TYR A 250 -3.14 -11.08 3.30
CA TYR A 250 -4.36 -10.54 2.70
C TYR A 250 -4.98 -11.51 1.67
N ILE A 251 -4.34 -12.66 1.44
CA ILE A 251 -4.77 -13.62 0.42
C ILE A 251 -6.06 -14.34 0.85
N ALA A 252 -6.98 -14.50 -0.09
CA ALA A 252 -8.23 -15.20 0.17
C ALA A 252 -8.04 -16.74 0.18
N PRO A 253 -8.85 -17.48 0.97
CA PRO A 253 -8.72 -18.93 1.12
C PRO A 253 -8.86 -19.69 -0.19
N GLU A 254 -9.73 -19.27 -1.11
CA GLU A 254 -9.91 -19.89 -2.42
C GLU A 254 -8.66 -19.83 -3.29
N ILE A 255 -7.81 -18.77 -3.17
CA ILE A 255 -6.53 -18.68 -3.87
C ILE A 255 -5.54 -19.71 -3.28
N LEU A 256 -5.49 -19.84 -1.95
CA LEU A 256 -4.67 -20.84 -1.28
C LEU A 256 -5.12 -22.27 -1.62
N ALA A 257 -6.42 -22.46 -1.79
CA ALA A 257 -7.01 -23.75 -2.20
C ALA A 257 -6.84 -24.05 -3.69
N ARG A 258 -6.20 -23.19 -4.47
CA ARG A 258 -6.05 -23.31 -5.95
C ARG A 258 -7.38 -23.47 -6.68
N LYS A 259 -8.46 -23.02 -6.09
CA LYS A 259 -9.77 -23.01 -6.73
C LYS A 259 -9.85 -21.89 -7.77
N GLN A 260 -10.79 -22.02 -8.69
CA GLN A 260 -11.19 -20.89 -9.51
C GLN A 260 -11.78 -19.80 -8.60
N TYR A 261 -11.40 -18.54 -8.83
CA TYR A 261 -11.83 -17.44 -8.00
C TYR A 261 -12.31 -16.24 -8.83
N THR A 262 -13.01 -15.32 -8.22
CA THR A 262 -13.61 -14.14 -8.84
C THR A 262 -13.12 -12.85 -8.16
N VAL A 263 -13.76 -11.74 -8.45
CA VAL A 263 -13.54 -10.44 -7.81
C VAL A 263 -13.76 -10.46 -6.28
N GLN A 264 -14.40 -11.52 -5.74
CA GLN A 264 -14.70 -11.65 -4.31
C GLN A 264 -13.43 -11.77 -3.43
N VAL A 265 -12.27 -12.06 -3.99
CA VAL A 265 -10.99 -12.05 -3.28
C VAL A 265 -10.64 -10.66 -2.72
N ASP A 266 -11.10 -9.59 -3.40
CA ASP A 266 -10.88 -8.22 -2.94
C ASP A 266 -11.70 -7.92 -1.67
N LEU A 267 -12.87 -8.53 -1.51
CA LEU A 267 -13.71 -8.36 -0.31
C LEU A 267 -13.10 -9.05 0.91
N TRP A 268 -12.43 -10.20 0.72
CA TRP A 268 -11.63 -10.79 1.78
C TRP A 268 -10.52 -9.84 2.25
N ALA A 269 -9.75 -9.28 1.32
CA ALA A 269 -8.68 -8.33 1.65
C ALA A 269 -9.22 -7.08 2.37
N ILE A 270 -10.39 -6.57 1.97
CA ILE A 270 -11.08 -5.47 2.66
C ILE A 270 -11.47 -5.87 4.10
N GLY A 271 -11.91 -7.10 4.32
CA GLY A 271 -12.18 -7.62 5.67
C GLY A 271 -10.93 -7.61 6.55
N VAL A 272 -9.79 -8.09 6.01
CA VAL A 272 -8.50 -8.03 6.70
C VAL A 272 -8.10 -6.59 7.01
N ILE A 273 -8.18 -5.68 6.03
CA ILE A 273 -7.88 -4.26 6.21
C ILE A 273 -8.78 -3.65 7.29
N THR A 274 -10.09 -3.97 7.29
CA THR A 274 -11.05 -3.47 8.27
C THR A 274 -10.69 -3.93 9.68
N TYR A 275 -10.36 -5.21 9.85
CA TYR A 275 -9.92 -5.74 11.13
C TYR A 275 -8.71 -4.97 11.68
N ILE A 276 -7.71 -4.70 10.81
CA ILE A 276 -6.51 -3.95 11.20
C ILE A 276 -6.82 -2.48 11.50
N LEU A 277 -7.72 -1.85 10.73
CA LEU A 277 -8.14 -0.46 10.95
C LEU A 277 -8.78 -0.24 12.32
N LEU A 278 -9.42 -1.27 12.86
CA LEU A 278 -10.13 -1.18 14.14
C LEU A 278 -9.29 -1.63 15.35
N SER A 279 -8.34 -2.54 15.13
CA SER A 279 -7.57 -3.16 16.22
C SER A 279 -6.08 -2.82 16.21
N GLY A 280 -5.51 -2.50 15.04
CA GLY A 280 -4.06 -2.40 14.82
C GLY A 280 -3.36 -3.76 14.75
N THR A 281 -4.09 -4.87 14.85
CA THR A 281 -3.56 -6.24 14.78
C THR A 281 -4.02 -6.96 13.52
N MET A 282 -3.35 -8.04 13.15
CA MET A 282 -3.79 -8.89 12.04
C MET A 282 -4.85 -9.89 12.51
N PRO A 283 -5.88 -10.18 11.70
CA PRO A 283 -6.79 -11.30 11.99
C PRO A 283 -6.07 -12.65 11.87
N PHE A 284 -5.13 -12.74 10.96
CA PHE A 284 -4.32 -13.94 10.68
C PHE A 284 -2.85 -13.56 10.77
N ASP A 285 -2.11 -14.12 11.73
CA ASP A 285 -0.69 -13.84 11.93
C ASP A 285 0.03 -15.08 12.48
N ASP A 286 1.06 -15.53 11.77
CA ASP A 286 1.99 -16.57 12.21
C ASP A 286 3.34 -16.36 11.48
N GLU A 287 4.45 -16.61 12.18
CA GLU A 287 5.79 -16.53 11.59
C GLU A 287 6.03 -17.66 10.58
N ASN A 288 5.37 -18.79 10.78
CA ASN A 288 5.40 -19.93 9.86
C ASN A 288 4.29 -19.80 8.83
N ARG A 289 4.65 -19.70 7.55
CA ARG A 289 3.69 -19.49 6.45
C ARG A 289 2.67 -20.62 6.31
N THR A 290 3.08 -21.87 6.53
CA THR A 290 2.14 -23.01 6.46
C THR A 290 1.07 -22.88 7.55
N ARG A 291 1.45 -22.51 8.78
CA ARG A 291 0.47 -22.25 9.84
C ARG A 291 -0.41 -21.06 9.55
N LEU A 292 0.16 -19.96 9.02
CA LEU A 292 -0.62 -18.80 8.58
C LEU A 292 -1.69 -19.22 7.55
N TYR A 293 -1.31 -19.98 6.55
CA TYR A 293 -2.24 -20.41 5.50
C TYR A 293 -3.35 -21.33 6.04
N ARG A 294 -3.04 -22.23 6.98
CA ARG A 294 -4.07 -23.03 7.67
C ARG A 294 -5.07 -22.19 8.45
N ILE A 295 -4.61 -21.15 9.15
CA ILE A 295 -5.46 -20.22 9.88
C ILE A 295 -6.38 -19.46 8.91
N ILE A 296 -5.85 -19.04 7.76
CA ILE A 296 -6.62 -18.37 6.69
C ILE A 296 -7.67 -19.31 6.10
N LEU A 297 -7.30 -20.55 5.75
CA LEU A 297 -8.23 -21.53 5.17
C LEU A 297 -9.43 -21.81 6.08
N LYS A 298 -9.26 -21.70 7.42
CA LYS A 298 -10.32 -21.86 8.40
C LYS A 298 -11.06 -20.57 8.75
N ALA A 299 -10.62 -19.43 8.23
CA ALA A 299 -11.05 -18.10 8.68
C ALA A 299 -10.98 -17.98 10.22
N LYS A 300 -9.94 -18.55 10.85
CA LYS A 300 -9.83 -18.59 12.32
C LYS A 300 -9.23 -17.29 12.84
N TYR A 301 -10.07 -16.36 13.24
CA TYR A 301 -9.72 -15.12 13.92
C TYR A 301 -10.58 -14.93 15.18
N SER A 302 -10.30 -13.92 16.00
CA SER A 302 -11.07 -13.69 17.20
C SER A 302 -11.17 -12.20 17.55
N TYR A 303 -12.19 -11.84 18.31
CA TYR A 303 -12.37 -10.53 18.90
C TYR A 303 -11.96 -10.51 20.38
N ALA A 304 -11.05 -11.39 20.79
CA ALA A 304 -10.52 -11.39 22.14
C ALA A 304 -9.58 -10.19 22.35
N GLY A 305 -9.63 -9.61 23.53
CA GLY A 305 -8.79 -8.48 23.93
C GLY A 305 -9.56 -7.19 24.20
N GLU A 306 -8.95 -6.34 25.01
CA GLU A 306 -9.55 -5.10 25.52
C GLU A 306 -9.94 -4.12 24.39
N HIS A 307 -9.17 -4.10 23.30
CA HIS A 307 -9.39 -3.19 22.18
C HIS A 307 -10.68 -3.48 21.40
N TRP A 308 -11.23 -4.71 21.49
CA TRP A 308 -12.48 -5.08 20.84
C TRP A 308 -13.74 -4.76 21.64
N LYS A 309 -13.59 -4.44 22.94
CA LYS A 309 -14.73 -4.14 23.81
C LYS A 309 -15.52 -2.91 23.36
N ASP A 310 -14.82 -1.92 22.82
CA ASP A 310 -15.39 -0.63 22.43
C ASP A 310 -15.76 -0.56 20.95
N ILE A 311 -15.51 -1.61 20.19
CA ILE A 311 -15.85 -1.69 18.77
C ILE A 311 -17.30 -2.18 18.64
N SER A 312 -18.07 -1.48 17.81
CA SER A 312 -19.50 -1.77 17.62
C SER A 312 -19.76 -3.17 17.09
N SER A 313 -20.92 -3.74 17.44
CA SER A 313 -21.36 -5.02 16.89
C SER A 313 -21.53 -4.98 15.37
N LEU A 314 -21.95 -3.83 14.81
CA LEU A 314 -22.08 -3.65 13.37
C LEU A 314 -20.72 -3.69 12.66
N ALA A 315 -19.65 -3.18 13.29
CA ALA A 315 -18.30 -3.27 12.73
C ALA A 315 -17.80 -4.72 12.70
N LYS A 316 -18.06 -5.48 13.76
CA LYS A 316 -17.75 -6.92 13.83
C LYS A 316 -18.54 -7.71 12.81
N ASP A 317 -19.85 -7.45 12.68
CA ASP A 317 -20.73 -8.06 11.68
C ASP A 317 -20.23 -7.80 10.23
N PHE A 318 -19.74 -6.60 9.96
CA PHE A 318 -19.11 -6.29 8.67
C PHE A 318 -17.86 -7.15 8.40
N ILE A 319 -16.98 -7.30 9.40
CA ILE A 319 -15.79 -8.16 9.28
C ILE A 319 -16.23 -9.62 9.08
N ASP A 320 -17.17 -10.12 9.87
CA ASP A 320 -17.65 -11.50 9.79
C ASP A 320 -18.26 -11.82 8.42
N LYS A 321 -18.95 -10.87 7.80
CA LYS A 321 -19.54 -11.03 6.46
C LYS A 321 -18.55 -10.86 5.31
N THR A 322 -17.37 -10.27 5.56
CA THR A 322 -16.30 -10.16 4.56
C THR A 322 -15.28 -11.29 4.68
N LEU A 323 -14.99 -11.78 5.89
CA LEU A 323 -14.05 -12.89 6.13
C LEU A 323 -14.78 -14.26 6.11
N VAL A 324 -15.64 -14.45 5.12
CA VAL A 324 -16.35 -15.73 4.86
C VAL A 324 -15.50 -16.57 3.92
N VAL A 325 -15.30 -17.86 4.25
CA VAL A 325 -14.46 -18.77 3.45
C VAL A 325 -15.06 -19.03 2.09
N ASP A 326 -16.38 -19.28 2.00
CA ASP A 326 -17.08 -19.45 0.75
C ASP A 326 -17.25 -18.10 0.03
N PRO A 327 -16.63 -17.88 -1.15
CA PRO A 327 -16.75 -16.62 -1.87
C PRO A 327 -18.19 -16.33 -2.34
N ASN A 328 -19.06 -17.33 -2.47
CA ASN A 328 -20.45 -17.13 -2.87
C ASN A 328 -21.30 -16.56 -1.74
N GLU A 329 -20.99 -16.94 -0.50
CA GLU A 329 -21.65 -16.42 0.71
C GLU A 329 -21.02 -15.09 1.18
N ARG A 330 -19.79 -14.80 0.76
CA ARG A 330 -19.09 -13.55 1.08
C ARG A 330 -19.81 -12.35 0.48
N MET A 331 -19.93 -11.24 1.22
CA MET A 331 -20.54 -10.01 0.71
C MET A 331 -19.90 -9.58 -0.62
N THR A 332 -20.74 -9.12 -1.55
CA THR A 332 -20.28 -8.38 -2.74
C THR A 332 -19.90 -6.95 -2.36
N ALA A 333 -19.13 -6.25 -3.21
CA ALA A 333 -18.76 -4.85 -2.99
C ALA A 333 -19.99 -3.95 -2.81
N THR A 334 -21.08 -4.23 -3.53
CA THR A 334 -22.34 -3.50 -3.39
C THR A 334 -23.02 -3.78 -2.06
N LYS A 335 -23.08 -5.03 -1.62
CA LYS A 335 -23.63 -5.37 -0.29
C LYS A 335 -22.78 -4.75 0.82
N ALA A 336 -21.46 -4.79 0.71
CA ALA A 336 -20.53 -4.21 1.66
C ALA A 336 -20.68 -2.67 1.75
N TYR A 337 -20.76 -1.97 0.62
CA TYR A 337 -20.98 -0.51 0.59
C TYR A 337 -22.28 -0.09 1.26
N ASN A 338 -23.35 -0.90 1.12
CA ASN A 338 -24.67 -0.67 1.70
C ASN A 338 -24.85 -1.31 3.08
N HIS A 339 -23.81 -1.90 3.67
CA HIS A 339 -23.88 -2.51 4.99
C HIS A 339 -24.28 -1.47 6.04
N PRO A 340 -25.16 -1.81 7.02
CA PRO A 340 -25.64 -0.86 8.03
C PRO A 340 -24.53 -0.08 8.74
N TRP A 341 -23.41 -0.71 9.02
CA TRP A 341 -22.23 -0.05 9.60
C TRP A 341 -21.70 1.13 8.78
N LEU A 342 -21.73 1.00 7.47
CA LEU A 342 -21.25 2.04 6.54
C LEU A 342 -22.37 3.02 6.12
N ALA A 343 -23.61 2.52 5.97
CA ALA A 343 -24.75 3.28 5.46
C ALA A 343 -25.25 4.36 6.43
N THR A 344 -25.21 4.08 7.73
CA THR A 344 -25.73 4.99 8.77
C THR A 344 -24.82 6.18 9.06
N ASN A 345 -23.79 6.43 8.23
CA ASN A 345 -22.79 7.47 8.44
C ASN A 345 -22.16 7.44 9.83
N ALA A 346 -22.02 6.25 10.39
CA ALA A 346 -21.45 6.05 11.71
C ALA A 346 -22.15 6.80 12.87
N ALA A 347 -23.45 7.15 12.71
CA ALA A 347 -24.22 7.73 13.81
C ALA A 347 -24.24 6.80 15.04
N THR A 348 -24.15 5.49 14.80
CA THR A 348 -24.06 4.44 15.81
C THR A 348 -22.63 3.99 16.11
N SER A 349 -21.62 4.47 15.37
CA SER A 349 -20.23 4.10 15.58
C SER A 349 -19.66 4.75 16.82
N SER A 350 -18.82 4.02 17.54
CA SER A 350 -18.10 4.53 18.71
C SER A 350 -17.28 5.80 18.37
N GLN A 351 -17.36 6.82 19.23
CA GLN A 351 -16.54 8.03 19.15
C GLN A 351 -15.18 7.84 19.83
N LYS A 352 -14.91 6.67 20.39
CA LYS A 352 -13.65 6.38 21.09
C LYS A 352 -12.47 6.54 20.14
N ASN A 353 -11.42 7.18 20.63
CA ASN A 353 -10.18 7.30 19.91
C ASN A 353 -9.38 5.99 19.97
N LEU A 354 -9.33 5.27 18.86
CA LEU A 354 -8.63 4.00 18.70
C LEU A 354 -7.14 4.18 18.39
N HIS A 355 -6.70 5.42 18.09
CA HIS A 355 -5.37 5.73 17.60
C HIS A 355 -4.25 5.14 18.46
N ARG A 356 -4.34 5.28 19.81
CA ARG A 356 -3.28 4.81 20.71
C ARG A 356 -3.06 3.29 20.55
N THR A 357 -4.13 2.53 20.60
CA THR A 357 -4.08 1.07 20.46
C THR A 357 -3.58 0.65 19.10
N ILE A 358 -4.13 1.24 18.03
CA ILE A 358 -3.75 0.95 16.65
C ILE A 358 -2.27 1.26 16.44
N SER A 359 -1.81 2.46 16.83
CA SER A 359 -0.42 2.88 16.64
C SER A 359 0.56 2.03 17.44
N GLN A 360 0.25 1.67 18.68
CA GLN A 360 1.09 0.78 19.49
C GLN A 360 1.24 -0.60 18.85
N ASN A 361 0.12 -1.22 18.45
CA ASN A 361 0.11 -2.54 17.84
C ASN A 361 0.84 -2.55 16.49
N LEU A 362 0.61 -1.55 15.62
CA LEU A 362 1.31 -1.43 14.34
C LEU A 362 2.82 -1.22 14.51
N LEU A 363 3.25 -0.36 15.45
CA LEU A 363 4.66 -0.11 15.72
C LEU A 363 5.35 -1.34 16.32
N GLN A 364 4.70 -2.05 17.23
CA GLN A 364 5.20 -3.30 17.80
C GLN A 364 5.43 -4.34 16.71
N ARG A 365 4.48 -4.52 15.80
CA ARG A 365 4.60 -5.43 14.66
C ARG A 365 5.77 -5.08 13.75
N GLN A 366 5.97 -3.79 13.46
CA GLN A 366 7.10 -3.33 12.66
C GLN A 366 8.44 -3.65 13.32
N SER A 367 8.55 -3.48 14.64
CA SER A 367 9.78 -3.78 15.42
C SER A 367 10.08 -5.28 15.48
N THR A 368 9.08 -6.13 15.68
CA THR A 368 9.22 -7.60 15.71
C THR A 368 9.71 -8.12 14.35
N ARG A 369 9.11 -7.66 13.24
CA ARG A 369 9.56 -8.03 11.89
C ARG A 369 10.97 -7.54 11.57
N ALA A 370 11.38 -6.37 12.06
CA ALA A 370 12.75 -5.87 11.90
C ALA A 370 13.79 -6.70 12.66
N ASN A 371 13.43 -7.26 13.82
CA ASN A 371 14.32 -8.09 14.65
C ASN A 371 14.45 -9.51 14.10
N SER A 372 13.38 -10.13 13.62
CA SER A 372 13.43 -11.46 13.00
C SER A 372 14.32 -11.49 11.74
N THR A 373 14.32 -10.39 10.96
CA THR A 373 15.21 -10.26 9.79
C THR A 373 16.69 -10.07 10.15
N LYS A 374 17.02 -9.61 11.38
CA LYS A 374 18.40 -9.49 11.88
C LYS A 374 18.93 -10.83 12.38
N SER A 375 18.13 -11.62 13.08
CA SER A 375 18.52 -12.93 13.60
C SER A 375 18.80 -13.94 12.48
N ALA A 376 18.01 -13.91 11.40
CA ALA A 376 18.23 -14.74 10.21
C ALA A 376 19.51 -14.41 9.42
N LYS A 377 20.15 -13.25 9.67
CA LYS A 377 21.43 -12.85 9.03
C LYS A 377 22.66 -13.31 9.78
N SER A 378 22.58 -13.65 11.08
CA SER A 378 23.73 -14.05 11.88
C SER A 378 24.19 -15.49 11.66
N THR A 379 23.38 -16.34 11.01
CA THR A 379 23.70 -17.78 10.79
C THR A 379 24.22 -18.11 9.39
N LYS A 380 24.43 -17.13 8.51
CA LYS A 380 25.03 -17.36 7.18
C LYS A 380 26.13 -16.34 6.88
N SER A 381 27.28 -16.51 7.54
CA SER A 381 28.55 -15.94 7.07
C SER A 381 29.26 -17.03 6.26
N ASN A 382 29.19 -16.94 4.97
CA ASN A 382 30.21 -17.14 3.95
C ASN A 382 29.59 -17.44 2.59
N LYS A 383 29.98 -16.62 1.68
CA LYS A 383 30.05 -16.68 0.20
C LYS A 383 29.09 -15.79 -0.59
N SER A 384 29.80 -15.00 -1.39
CA SER A 384 29.43 -14.30 -2.63
C SER A 384 28.62 -13.00 -2.50
N ASN A 385 29.37 -11.89 -2.54
CA ASN A 385 28.95 -10.61 -3.10
C ASN A 385 28.48 -10.80 -4.54
N ARG A 386 27.15 -10.76 -4.74
CA ARG A 386 26.50 -10.29 -5.96
C ARG A 386 24.99 -10.15 -5.75
N SER A 387 24.44 -8.96 -6.08
CA SER A 387 23.01 -8.65 -6.29
C SER A 387 22.05 -8.85 -5.10
N GLY A 388 22.25 -8.10 -4.00
CA GLY A 388 21.40 -8.21 -2.79
C GLY A 388 20.11 -7.37 -2.78
N HIS A 389 19.65 -6.76 -3.88
CA HIS A 389 18.51 -5.84 -3.85
C HIS A 389 17.23 -6.34 -4.54
N SER A 390 17.30 -7.39 -5.35
CA SER A 390 16.15 -7.95 -6.05
C SER A 390 15.30 -8.93 -5.19
N LEU A 391 15.93 -9.60 -4.22
CA LEU A 391 15.28 -10.71 -3.48
C LEU A 391 14.34 -10.30 -2.33
N ARG A 392 14.16 -8.99 -2.05
CA ARG A 392 13.34 -8.55 -0.90
C ARG A 392 11.88 -8.27 -1.22
N SER A 393 11.56 -7.86 -2.44
CA SER A 393 10.18 -7.63 -2.85
C SER A 393 9.45 -8.93 -3.19
N ASP A 394 10.16 -9.92 -3.75
CA ASP A 394 9.58 -11.22 -4.09
C ASP A 394 9.19 -12.05 -2.85
N ARG A 395 9.88 -11.85 -1.71
CA ARG A 395 9.55 -12.53 -0.44
C ARG A 395 8.24 -12.06 0.21
N ARG A 396 7.64 -10.97 -0.26
CA ARG A 396 6.37 -10.44 0.25
C ARG A 396 5.16 -10.90 -0.53
N ARG A 397 5.35 -11.59 -1.65
CA ARG A 397 4.27 -12.18 -2.45
C ARG A 397 4.18 -13.68 -2.19
N VAL A 398 2.99 -14.20 -2.33
CA VAL A 398 2.78 -15.65 -2.34
C VAL A 398 3.49 -16.22 -3.56
N GLN A 399 4.31 -17.25 -3.32
CA GLN A 399 4.99 -17.96 -4.39
C GLN A 399 4.20 -19.22 -4.73
N PRO A 400 4.05 -19.58 -6.02
CA PRO A 400 3.36 -20.81 -6.42
C PRO A 400 3.92 -22.07 -5.75
N GLU A 401 5.25 -22.13 -5.54
CA GLU A 401 5.94 -23.24 -4.89
C GLU A 401 5.56 -23.38 -3.41
N GLU A 402 5.32 -22.26 -2.71
CA GLU A 402 4.88 -22.28 -1.31
C GLU A 402 3.48 -22.90 -1.17
N ILE A 403 2.60 -22.62 -2.13
CA ILE A 403 1.26 -23.22 -2.16
C ILE A 403 1.35 -24.70 -2.56
N GLU A 404 2.26 -25.07 -3.43
CA GLU A 404 2.49 -26.46 -3.79
C GLU A 404 2.97 -27.29 -2.59
N GLU A 405 3.88 -26.74 -1.81
CA GLU A 405 4.35 -27.38 -0.57
C GLU A 405 3.23 -27.46 0.49
N LEU A 406 2.41 -26.41 0.60
CA LEU A 406 1.24 -26.39 1.47
C LEU A 406 0.28 -27.52 1.16
N HIS A 407 0.02 -27.80 -0.12
CA HIS A 407 -0.88 -28.86 -0.56
C HIS A 407 -0.34 -30.29 -0.33
N LYS A 408 0.93 -30.46 0.01
CA LYS A 408 1.50 -31.75 0.43
C LYS A 408 1.25 -32.05 1.89
N ASP A 409 0.88 -31.04 2.68
CA ASP A 409 0.63 -31.19 4.11
C ASP A 409 -0.68 -31.96 4.37
N PRO A 410 -0.67 -33.10 5.10
CA PRO A 410 -1.86 -33.93 5.31
C PRO A 410 -3.01 -33.19 6.01
N GLU A 411 -2.70 -32.29 6.96
CA GLU A 411 -3.73 -31.52 7.67
C GLU A 411 -4.41 -30.50 6.73
N VAL A 412 -3.64 -29.90 5.82
CA VAL A 412 -4.17 -29.00 4.79
C VAL A 412 -5.02 -29.78 3.80
N GLN A 413 -4.60 -30.97 3.38
CA GLN A 413 -5.41 -31.84 2.49
C GLN A 413 -6.74 -32.21 3.12
N ALA A 414 -6.76 -32.54 4.40
CA ALA A 414 -7.99 -32.84 5.14
C ALA A 414 -8.93 -31.63 5.19
N GLU A 415 -8.37 -30.41 5.39
CA GLU A 415 -9.16 -29.17 5.39
C GLU A 415 -9.71 -28.83 4.01
N LEU A 416 -8.90 -28.97 2.96
CA LEU A 416 -9.35 -28.76 1.58
C LEU A 416 -10.45 -29.73 1.19
N ALA A 417 -10.36 -30.99 1.62
CA ALA A 417 -11.40 -31.99 1.41
C ALA A 417 -12.71 -31.62 2.15
N SER A 418 -12.61 -31.12 3.38
CA SER A 418 -13.77 -30.63 4.13
C SER A 418 -14.46 -29.44 3.43
N LEU A 419 -13.67 -28.49 2.91
CA LEU A 419 -14.20 -27.35 2.14
C LEU A 419 -14.86 -27.78 0.82
N CYS A 420 -14.44 -28.88 0.21
CA CYS A 420 -15.09 -29.43 -0.98
C CYS A 420 -16.42 -30.13 -0.64
N SER A 421 -16.52 -30.78 0.51
CA SER A 421 -17.74 -31.47 0.94
C SER A 421 -18.88 -30.49 1.25
N ILE A 422 -18.59 -29.34 1.82
CA ILE A 422 -19.58 -28.30 2.09
C ILE A 422 -20.22 -27.78 0.79
N HIS A 423 -19.46 -27.63 -0.26
CA HIS A 423 -19.96 -27.15 -1.58
C HIS A 423 -20.82 -28.17 -2.31
N SER A 424 -20.57 -29.47 -2.16
CA SER A 424 -21.37 -30.52 -2.80
C SER A 424 -22.77 -30.68 -2.20
N HIS A 425 -22.94 -30.39 -0.92
CA HIS A 425 -24.27 -30.40 -0.27
C HIS A 425 -25.16 -29.22 -0.67
N HIS A 426 -24.60 -28.03 -0.98
CA HIS A 426 -25.40 -26.89 -1.42
C HIS A 426 -25.87 -26.97 -2.87
N SER A 427 -25.16 -27.74 -3.73
CA SER A 427 -25.56 -27.93 -5.13
C SER A 427 -26.72 -28.89 -5.33
N GLN A 428 -27.07 -29.70 -4.32
CA GLN A 428 -28.19 -30.68 -4.42
C GLN A 428 -29.56 -30.10 -4.01
N TYR A 429 -29.62 -28.87 -3.49
CA TYR A 429 -30.87 -28.22 -3.07
C TYR A 429 -31.36 -27.09 -4.00
N ASN A 430 -30.68 -26.85 -5.13
CA ASN A 430 -31.07 -25.86 -6.14
C ASN A 430 -31.30 -26.53 -7.51
N VAL A 431 -32.17 -27.50 -7.59
CA VAL A 431 -32.78 -28.01 -8.84
C VAL A 431 -34.29 -27.83 -8.75
#